data_41cefce8d565df67d34d733ceef5dc96
#
_entry.id   41cefce8d565df67d34d733ceef5dc96
#
_cell.length_a   1.000
_cell.length_b   1.000
_cell.length_c   1.000
_cell.angle_alpha   90.00
_cell.angle_beta   90.00
_cell.angle_gamma   90.00
#
_symmetry.space_group_name_H-M   'P 1'
#
loop_
_entity.id
_entity.type
_entity.pdbx_description
1 polymer ?
#
loop_
_entity_poly.entity_id
_entity_poly.type
_entity_poly.pdbx_seq_one_letter_code
_entity_poly.pdbx_strand_id
1 'polypeptide(L)'
;MQQLLCLEKDEIDINDIWNFKITTTEAQENREAHLTGFLGNSAMGISSMETTIYNDNELNIILFQKLAGTKYSGKLDKRIIISKNISKVTFGSARRIIWYN
;
A
#
# COMPACT_ATOMS: atom_id res chain seq x y z
N MET A 1 19.88 21.85 -0.36
CA MET A 1 19.72 21.24 -0.46
C MET A 1 19.10 20.08 -0.52
N GLN A 2 19.16 19.30 0.03
CA GLN A 2 18.77 18.04 -0.04
C GLN A 2 17.41 17.81 0.29
N GLN A 3 16.75 18.68 0.84
CA GLN A 3 15.42 18.42 1.12
C GLN A 3 14.59 18.20 -0.08
N LEU A 4 15.10 18.53 -1.22
CA LEU A 4 14.38 18.27 -2.45
C LEU A 4 14.05 16.82 -2.62
N LEU A 5 14.88 15.95 -2.10
CA LEU A 5 14.64 14.54 -2.26
C LEU A 5 13.39 14.10 -1.53
N CYS A 6 13.11 14.73 -0.41
CA CYS A 6 11.95 14.35 0.36
C CYS A 6 10.67 14.69 -0.35
N LEU A 7 10.70 15.70 -1.21
CA LEU A 7 9.50 16.13 -1.88
C LEU A 7 9.06 15.16 -2.95
N GLU A 8 9.91 14.20 -3.32
CA GLU A 8 9.55 13.25 -4.33
C GLU A 8 8.73 12.10 -3.79
N LYS A 9 8.65 11.96 -2.48
CA LYS A 9 7.92 10.88 -1.85
C LYS A 9 6.72 11.44 -1.13
N ASP A 10 5.56 11.28 -1.75
CA ASP A 10 4.30 11.76 -1.20
C ASP A 10 3.49 10.54 -0.81
N GLU A 11 3.50 10.25 0.45
CA GLU A 11 2.84 9.06 0.98
C GLU A 11 1.33 9.24 0.99
N ILE A 12 0.60 8.20 0.59
CA ILE A 12 -0.85 8.23 0.57
C ILE A 12 -1.38 7.82 1.95
N ASP A 13 -2.27 8.64 2.51
CA ASP A 13 -2.96 8.28 3.75
C ASP A 13 -4.07 7.29 3.42
N ILE A 14 -4.26 6.28 4.27
CA ILE A 14 -5.30 5.28 4.03
C ILE A 14 -6.68 5.92 3.92
N ASN A 15 -6.92 7.02 4.63
CA ASN A 15 -8.20 7.70 4.59
C ASN A 15 -8.48 8.39 3.27
N ASP A 16 -7.46 8.55 2.44
CA ASP A 16 -7.61 9.15 1.11
C ASP A 16 -7.90 8.11 0.04
N ILE A 17 -8.01 6.85 0.40
CA ILE A 17 -8.34 5.78 -0.53
C ILE A 17 -9.80 5.39 -0.32
N TRP A 18 -10.62 5.67 -1.33
CA TRP A 18 -12.04 5.36 -1.27
C TRP A 18 -12.28 3.89 -1.57
N ASN A 19 -13.20 3.30 -0.86
CA ASN A 19 -13.58 1.89 -1.04
C ASN A 19 -12.39 0.95 -0.89
N PHE A 20 -11.51 1.28 0.04
CA PHE A 20 -10.33 0.44 0.26
C PHE A 20 -10.76 -0.93 0.75
N LYS A 21 -10.22 -1.96 0.12
CA LYS A 21 -10.43 -3.34 0.54
C LYS A 21 -9.12 -4.10 0.46
N ILE A 22 -8.96 -5.03 1.38
CA ILE A 22 -7.88 -6.00 1.31
C ILE A 22 -8.51 -7.38 1.50
N THR A 23 -8.30 -8.27 0.54
CA THR A 23 -8.79 -9.64 0.61
C THR A 23 -7.62 -10.58 0.50
N THR A 24 -7.71 -11.73 1.16
CA THR A 24 -6.63 -12.69 1.12
C THR A 24 -7.13 -14.03 0.60
N THR A 25 -6.26 -14.72 -0.11
CA THR A 25 -6.53 -16.05 -0.65
C THR A 25 -5.41 -16.96 -0.16
N GLU A 26 -5.78 -18.09 0.43
CA GLU A 26 -4.81 -19.04 0.95
C GLU A 26 -4.26 -19.91 -0.16
N ALA A 27 -2.98 -20.20 -0.08
CA ALA A 27 -2.34 -21.18 -0.92
C ALA A 27 -1.53 -22.12 -0.02
N GLN A 28 -0.84 -23.09 -0.60
CA GLN A 28 -0.16 -24.07 0.22
C GLN A 28 0.95 -23.49 1.07
N GLU A 29 1.76 -22.61 0.48
CA GLU A 29 2.93 -22.10 1.17
C GLU A 29 2.84 -20.65 1.57
N ASN A 30 1.88 -19.93 1.02
CA ASN A 30 1.75 -18.50 1.33
C ASN A 30 0.33 -18.06 1.12
N ARG A 31 0.09 -16.76 1.24
CA ARG A 31 -1.20 -16.14 0.95
C ARG A 31 -0.99 -15.09 -0.11
N GLU A 32 -2.03 -14.78 -0.85
CA GLU A 32 -2.03 -13.65 -1.74
C GLU A 32 -2.99 -12.61 -1.18
N ALA A 33 -2.53 -11.38 -1.05
CA ALA A 33 -3.39 -10.28 -0.65
C ALA A 33 -3.68 -9.41 -1.87
N HIS A 34 -4.94 -9.01 -2.00
CA HIS A 34 -5.38 -8.15 -3.10
C HIS A 34 -5.92 -6.87 -2.50
N LEU A 35 -5.28 -5.76 -2.85
CA LEU A 35 -5.66 -4.45 -2.35
C LEU A 35 -6.34 -3.68 -3.48
N THR A 36 -7.51 -3.13 -3.21
CA THR A 36 -8.26 -2.36 -4.20
C THR A 36 -8.79 -1.09 -3.58
N GLY A 37 -9.11 -0.12 -4.44
CA GLY A 37 -9.67 1.16 -4.03
C GLY A 37 -9.38 2.23 -5.05
N PHE A 38 -9.69 3.47 -4.70
CA PHE A 38 -9.45 4.61 -5.58
C PHE A 38 -8.96 5.79 -4.75
N LEU A 39 -8.00 6.54 -5.31
CA LEU A 39 -7.61 7.79 -4.68
C LEU A 39 -8.75 8.78 -4.77
N GLY A 40 -9.05 9.44 -3.66
CA GLY A 40 -10.10 10.45 -3.66
C GLY A 40 -9.74 11.71 -4.40
N ASN A 41 -8.44 11.99 -4.55
CA ASN A 41 -7.98 13.17 -5.28
C ASN A 41 -7.73 12.79 -6.73
N SER A 42 -8.58 13.25 -7.63
CA SER A 42 -8.52 12.85 -9.04
C SER A 42 -7.30 13.40 -9.76
N ALA A 43 -6.61 14.38 -9.19
CA ALA A 43 -5.40 14.90 -9.81
C ALA A 43 -4.18 14.02 -9.54
N MET A 44 -4.29 13.07 -8.63
CA MET A 44 -3.16 12.25 -8.21
C MET A 44 -3.29 10.82 -8.70
N GLY A 45 -2.17 10.16 -8.85
CA GLY A 45 -2.13 8.74 -9.19
C GLY A 45 -1.12 8.01 -8.31
N ILE A 46 -1.26 6.70 -8.23
CA ILE A 46 -0.37 5.87 -7.42
C ILE A 46 0.90 5.66 -8.20
N SER A 47 2.02 6.11 -7.66
CA SER A 47 3.29 6.06 -8.39
C SER A 47 4.17 4.88 -7.99
N SER A 48 4.10 4.44 -6.74
CA SER A 48 4.94 3.33 -6.30
C SER A 48 4.41 2.75 -4.99
N MET A 49 4.91 1.55 -4.66
CA MET A 49 4.57 0.86 -3.42
C MET A 49 5.87 0.36 -2.81
N GLU A 50 5.99 0.50 -1.50
CA GLU A 50 7.10 -0.07 -0.75
C GLU A 50 6.55 -1.00 0.31
N THR A 51 7.27 -2.08 0.58
CA THR A 51 6.90 -3.01 1.64
C THR A 51 8.10 -3.24 2.54
N THR A 52 7.81 -3.39 3.83
CA THR A 52 8.83 -3.65 4.84
C THR A 52 8.28 -4.68 5.81
N ILE A 53 9.13 -5.59 6.26
CA ILE A 53 8.71 -6.59 7.25
C ILE A 53 9.32 -6.21 8.59
N TYR A 54 8.47 -6.10 9.60
CA TYR A 54 8.89 -5.82 10.97
C TYR A 54 8.68 -7.05 11.84
N ASN A 55 9.67 -7.37 12.65
CA ASN A 55 9.59 -8.45 13.64
C ASN A 55 9.21 -9.80 13.04
N ASP A 56 9.50 -10.00 11.76
CA ASP A 56 9.21 -11.23 11.02
C ASP A 56 7.73 -11.57 10.91
N ASN A 57 6.83 -10.74 11.41
CA ASN A 57 5.42 -11.08 11.38
C ASN A 57 4.50 -9.94 10.95
N GLU A 58 5.03 -8.77 10.67
CA GLU A 58 4.23 -7.64 10.22
C GLU A 58 4.72 -7.17 8.86
N LEU A 59 3.82 -7.15 7.88
CA LEU A 59 4.13 -6.59 6.57
C LEU A 59 3.55 -5.19 6.51
N ASN A 60 4.41 -4.20 6.35
CA ASN A 60 3.98 -2.81 6.23
C ASN A 60 4.00 -2.39 4.77
N ILE A 61 2.95 -1.74 4.32
CA ILE A 61 2.80 -1.27 2.95
C ILE A 61 2.70 0.24 2.97
N ILE A 62 3.49 0.90 2.15
CA ILE A 62 3.39 2.34 1.95
C ILE A 62 3.18 2.58 0.47
N LEU A 63 2.15 3.36 0.15
CA LEU A 63 1.88 3.77 -1.23
C LEU A 63 2.24 5.24 -1.39
N PHE A 64 2.80 5.56 -2.53
CA PHE A 64 3.18 6.93 -2.86
C PHE A 64 2.40 7.41 -4.07
N GLN A 65 2.21 8.71 -4.16
CA GLN A 65 1.43 9.32 -5.23
C GLN A 65 2.22 10.42 -5.91
N LYS A 66 1.82 10.73 -7.13
CA LYS A 66 2.31 11.85 -7.92
C LYS A 66 1.17 12.38 -8.73
N LEU A 67 1.35 13.54 -9.35
CA LEU A 67 0.34 14.05 -10.28
C LEU A 67 0.08 13.01 -11.35
N ALA A 68 -1.19 12.72 -11.59
CA ALA A 68 -1.56 11.63 -12.46
C ALA A 68 -1.13 11.83 -13.91
N GLY A 69 -1.47 12.96 -14.47
CA GLY A 69 -1.21 13.19 -15.89
C GLY A 69 -1.74 12.03 -16.70
N THR A 70 -0.91 11.50 -17.60
CA THR A 70 -1.27 10.33 -18.37
C THR A 70 -0.52 9.09 -17.91
N LYS A 71 0.30 9.21 -16.88
CA LYS A 71 1.21 8.13 -16.50
C LYS A 71 0.73 7.32 -15.32
N TYR A 72 0.08 7.95 -14.34
CA TYR A 72 -0.33 7.28 -13.12
C TYR A 72 -1.84 7.28 -12.98
N SER A 73 -2.37 6.18 -12.45
CA SER A 73 -3.79 6.03 -12.22
C SER A 73 -4.11 6.12 -10.75
N GLY A 74 -5.25 6.66 -10.40
CA GLY A 74 -5.75 6.66 -9.04
C GLY A 74 -6.37 5.35 -8.63
N LYS A 75 -6.48 4.38 -9.54
CA LYS A 75 -7.04 3.08 -9.22
C LYS A 75 -6.01 2.24 -8.49
N LEU A 76 -6.39 1.73 -7.33
CA LEU A 76 -5.54 0.79 -6.58
C LEU A 76 -5.96 -0.62 -6.94
N ASP A 77 -5.01 -1.41 -7.42
CA ASP A 77 -5.26 -2.80 -7.75
C ASP A 77 -3.90 -3.51 -7.66
N LYS A 78 -3.53 -3.92 -6.46
CA LYS A 78 -2.23 -4.52 -6.20
C LYS A 78 -2.40 -5.89 -5.59
N ARG A 79 -1.60 -6.84 -6.05
CA ARG A 79 -1.55 -8.18 -5.48
C ARG A 79 -0.16 -8.41 -4.93
N ILE A 80 -0.10 -8.90 -3.70
CA ILE A 80 1.17 -9.18 -3.05
C ILE A 80 1.13 -10.55 -2.42
N ILE A 81 2.29 -11.20 -2.40
CA ILE A 81 2.41 -12.51 -1.79
C ILE A 81 2.87 -12.31 -0.35
N ILE A 82 2.18 -12.94 0.58
CA ILE A 82 2.46 -12.82 2.00
C ILE A 82 2.83 -14.21 2.51
N SER A 83 4.00 -14.34 3.14
CA SER A 83 4.38 -15.61 3.71
C SER A 83 3.50 -15.91 4.93
N LYS A 84 3.39 -17.18 5.28
CA LYS A 84 2.47 -17.60 6.32
C LYS A 84 2.88 -17.16 7.72
N ASN A 85 4.11 -16.76 7.92
CA ASN A 85 4.52 -16.26 9.22
C ASN A 85 4.07 -14.80 9.44
N ILE A 86 3.58 -14.12 8.41
CA ILE A 86 3.04 -12.77 8.56
C ILE A 86 1.67 -12.88 9.21
N SER A 87 1.52 -12.23 10.37
CA SER A 87 0.27 -12.29 11.11
C SER A 87 -0.55 -11.01 10.99
N LYS A 88 0.05 -9.94 10.47
CA LYS A 88 -0.71 -8.70 10.25
C LYS A 88 -0.10 -7.91 9.11
N VAL A 89 -0.94 -7.09 8.48
CA VAL A 89 -0.53 -6.16 7.45
C VAL A 89 -0.87 -4.78 7.95
N THR A 90 0.09 -3.86 7.84
CA THR A 90 -0.12 -2.48 8.26
C THR A 90 0.09 -1.55 7.07
N PHE A 91 -0.42 -0.32 7.19
CA PHE A 91 -0.40 0.63 6.09
C PHE A 91 0.17 1.96 6.56
N GLY A 92 1.08 2.50 5.76
CA GLY A 92 1.61 3.83 5.97
C GLY A 92 2.70 3.89 7.03
N SER A 93 3.28 5.06 7.18
CA SER A 93 4.32 5.28 8.18
C SER A 93 3.79 5.12 9.59
N ALA A 94 2.50 5.34 9.79
CA ALA A 94 1.88 5.16 11.10
C ALA A 94 1.61 3.70 11.42
N ARG A 95 1.84 2.80 10.47
CA ARG A 95 1.69 1.36 10.64
C ARG A 95 0.29 1.00 11.15
N ARG A 96 -0.72 1.53 10.47
CA ARG A 96 -2.11 1.26 10.82
C ARG A 96 -2.49 -0.14 10.36
N ILE A 97 -3.06 -0.93 11.27
CA ILE A 97 -3.41 -2.31 10.93
C ILE A 97 -4.58 -2.31 9.96
N ILE A 98 -4.41 -2.99 8.82
CA ILE A 98 -5.47 -3.13 7.81
C ILE A 98 -5.90 -4.59 7.65
N TRP A 99 -5.13 -5.51 8.20
CA TRP A 99 -5.48 -6.93 8.15
C TRP A 99 -4.69 -7.68 9.21
N TYR A 100 -5.30 -8.67 9.83
CA TYR A 100 -4.56 -9.59 10.69
C TYR A 100 -5.24 -10.94 10.70
N ASN A 101 -4.40 -11.92 11.01
CA ASN A 101 -4.83 -13.32 10.99
C ASN A 101 -5.44 -13.74 12.32
#